data_10a7bdab5016865458c26e739f2f1b6d
#
_entry.id   10a7bdab5016865458c26e739f2f1b6d
#
_cell.length_a   1.000
_cell.length_b   1.000
_cell.length_c   1.000
_cell.angle_alpha   90.00
_cell.angle_beta   90.00
_cell.angle_gamma   90.00
#
_symmetry.space_group_name_H-M   'P 1'
#
loop_
_entity.id
_entity.type
_entity.pdbx_description
1 polymer ?
#
loop_
_entity_poly.entity_id
_entity_poly.type
_entity_poly.pdbx_seq_one_letter_code
_entity_poly.pdbx_strand_id
1 'polypeptide(L)'
;AVNMVLGAASAGVRAMTSSSSPGISLKTEGISYMAGSDLPAVIINVQRGGPGLGGIQPSQSDYWQATRAPGHGDLHILVFAPSSVQEMVDLVGRAFDKADEYRMPAMILADGMLGQMMEPVTFKVGEIQHHDASEKPWATNGHGNKRRHNIVNSLYLQAEELERLNI
;
A
#
# COMPACT_ATOMS: atom_id res chain seq x y z
N ALA A 1 -2.46 -10.23 8.40
CA ALA A 1 -3.15 -9.15 7.65
C ALA A 1 -2.42 -8.84 6.35
N VAL A 2 -1.12 -8.43 6.39
CA VAL A 2 -0.39 -8.02 5.18
C VAL A 2 -0.35 -9.12 4.11
N ASN A 3 -0.14 -10.38 4.48
CA ASN A 3 -0.13 -11.51 3.55
C ASN A 3 -1.49 -11.77 2.89
N MET A 4 -2.59 -11.44 3.58
CA MET A 4 -3.93 -11.48 2.98
C MET A 4 -4.10 -10.39 1.93
N VAL A 5 -3.58 -9.19 2.19
CA VAL A 5 -3.57 -8.08 1.22
C VAL A 5 -2.72 -8.45 0.00
N LEU A 6 -1.55 -9.04 0.21
CA LEU A 6 -0.69 -9.54 -0.85
C LEU A 6 -1.42 -10.57 -1.73
N GLY A 7 -2.09 -11.55 -1.12
CA GLY A 7 -2.86 -12.55 -1.86
C GLY A 7 -4.04 -11.94 -2.65
N ALA A 8 -4.77 -11.00 -2.04
CA ALA A 8 -5.86 -10.30 -2.71
C ALA A 8 -5.35 -9.43 -3.88
N ALA A 9 -4.26 -8.69 -3.66
CA ALA A 9 -3.60 -7.92 -4.71
C ALA A 9 -3.12 -8.80 -5.86
N SER A 10 -2.50 -9.95 -5.56
CA SER A 10 -2.09 -10.94 -6.58
C SER A 10 -3.26 -11.40 -7.45
N ALA A 11 -4.44 -11.55 -6.88
CA ALA A 11 -5.66 -11.89 -7.61
C ALA A 11 -6.27 -10.71 -8.40
N GLY A 12 -5.66 -9.53 -8.34
CA GLY A 12 -6.10 -8.32 -9.05
C GLY A 12 -7.10 -7.46 -8.28
N VAL A 13 -7.43 -7.81 -7.05
CA VAL A 13 -8.40 -7.06 -6.24
C VAL A 13 -7.69 -5.88 -5.58
N ARG A 14 -8.35 -4.71 -5.55
CA ARG A 14 -7.90 -3.58 -4.72
C ARG A 14 -8.03 -3.95 -3.25
N ALA A 15 -6.92 -3.97 -2.54
CA ALA A 15 -6.87 -4.37 -1.14
C ALA A 15 -6.06 -3.37 -0.31
N MET A 16 -6.48 -3.20 0.94
CA MET A 16 -5.80 -2.31 1.88
C MET A 16 -5.68 -2.91 3.27
N THR A 17 -4.75 -2.40 4.03
CA THR A 17 -4.61 -2.66 5.46
C THR A 17 -4.25 -1.38 6.19
N SER A 18 -4.76 -1.23 7.40
CA SER A 18 -4.38 -0.14 8.30
C SER A 18 -3.64 -0.67 9.52
N SER A 19 -2.79 0.15 10.10
CA SER A 19 -2.14 -0.14 11.37
C SER A 19 -1.48 1.12 11.95
N SER A 20 -0.74 0.92 13.01
CA SER A 20 0.01 1.94 13.73
C SER A 20 1.24 1.31 14.38
N SER A 21 2.34 2.05 14.49
CA SER A 21 3.49 1.75 15.33
C SER A 21 4.04 0.30 15.15
N PRO A 22 4.12 -0.58 16.15
CA PRO A 22 4.64 -1.94 15.95
C PRO A 22 3.89 -2.73 14.88
N GLY A 23 2.60 -2.46 14.68
CA GLY A 23 1.81 -3.13 13.65
C GLY A 23 2.26 -2.77 12.22
N ILE A 24 2.79 -1.57 11.99
CA ILE A 24 3.42 -1.21 10.71
C ILE A 24 4.77 -1.92 10.58
N SER A 25 5.59 -1.93 11.61
CA SER A 25 6.87 -2.64 11.60
C SER A 25 6.72 -4.12 11.24
N LEU A 26 5.68 -4.77 11.74
CA LEU A 26 5.34 -6.16 11.39
C LEU A 26 4.85 -6.36 9.95
N LYS A 27 4.58 -5.27 9.21
CA LYS A 27 4.15 -5.33 7.80
C LYS A 27 5.29 -5.07 6.82
N THR A 28 6.44 -4.58 7.27
CA THR A 28 7.54 -4.15 6.40
C THR A 28 8.03 -5.25 5.46
N GLU A 29 8.11 -6.49 5.93
CA GLU A 29 8.42 -7.64 5.09
C GLU A 29 7.41 -7.81 3.96
N GLY A 30 6.11 -7.83 4.28
CA GLY A 30 5.06 -7.99 3.29
C GLY A 30 4.98 -6.82 2.31
N ILE A 31 5.28 -5.59 2.74
CA ILE A 31 5.37 -4.40 1.87
C ILE A 31 6.51 -4.60 0.86
N SER A 32 7.66 -5.09 1.32
CA SER A 32 8.80 -5.38 0.46
C SER A 32 8.49 -6.47 -0.56
N TYR A 33 7.81 -7.55 -0.16
CA TYR A 33 7.36 -8.59 -1.08
C TYR A 33 6.35 -8.06 -2.12
N MET A 34 5.42 -7.19 -1.73
CA MET A 34 4.47 -6.60 -2.67
C MET A 34 5.19 -5.73 -3.70
N ALA A 35 6.13 -4.90 -3.29
CA ALA A 35 6.94 -4.10 -4.21
C ALA A 35 7.78 -4.98 -5.14
N GLY A 36 8.49 -5.96 -4.60
CA GLY A 36 9.30 -6.90 -5.40
C GLY A 36 8.49 -7.79 -6.34
N SER A 37 7.17 -7.83 -6.19
CA SER A 37 6.25 -8.58 -7.06
C SER A 37 5.39 -7.69 -7.95
N ASP A 38 5.65 -6.38 -8.00
CA ASP A 38 4.84 -5.37 -8.70
C ASP A 38 3.34 -5.44 -8.34
N LEU A 39 3.04 -5.56 -7.05
CA LEU A 39 1.67 -5.68 -6.56
C LEU A 39 1.17 -4.36 -5.96
N PRO A 40 0.06 -3.80 -6.50
CA PRO A 40 -0.56 -2.61 -5.95
C PRO A 40 -1.32 -2.94 -4.66
N ALA A 41 -1.12 -2.13 -3.63
CA ALA A 41 -1.89 -2.19 -2.39
C ALA A 41 -1.86 -0.83 -1.68
N VAL A 42 -2.81 -0.58 -0.81
CA VAL A 42 -2.83 0.62 0.04
C VAL A 42 -2.57 0.24 1.49
N ILE A 43 -1.60 0.90 2.10
CA ILE A 43 -1.27 0.76 3.52
C ILE A 43 -1.61 2.09 4.22
N ILE A 44 -2.39 2.05 5.28
CA ILE A 44 -2.65 3.24 6.10
C ILE A 44 -1.87 3.11 7.39
N ASN A 45 -0.93 4.04 7.61
CA ASN A 45 -0.22 4.19 8.87
C ASN A 45 -0.79 5.39 9.63
N VAL A 46 -1.45 5.12 10.74
CA VAL A 46 -1.92 6.17 11.67
C VAL A 46 -0.84 6.32 12.74
N GLN A 47 0.07 7.25 12.54
CA GLN A 47 1.25 7.46 13.38
C GLN A 47 0.87 7.86 14.80
N ARG A 48 1.65 7.39 15.74
CA ARG A 48 1.55 7.75 17.17
C ARG A 48 2.91 7.69 17.84
N GLY A 49 2.99 8.20 19.07
CA GLY A 49 4.25 8.26 19.80
C GLY A 49 4.87 6.88 20.03
N GLY A 50 6.14 6.75 19.68
CA GLY A 50 7.05 5.62 19.91
C GLY A 50 8.28 6.09 20.69
N PRO A 51 9.35 5.28 20.79
CA PRO A 51 9.53 3.93 20.21
C PRO A 51 8.87 2.79 21.00
N GLY A 52 9.01 1.57 20.50
CA GLY A 52 8.45 0.36 21.09
C GLY A 52 6.92 0.31 20.94
N LEU A 53 6.22 -0.14 21.97
CA LEU A 53 4.75 -0.07 21.98
C LEU A 53 4.26 1.38 21.95
N GLY A 54 5.04 2.29 22.52
CA GLY A 54 4.76 3.71 22.51
C GLY A 54 3.54 4.11 23.33
N GLY A 55 2.99 5.26 23.00
CA GLY A 55 1.77 5.82 23.61
C GLY A 55 0.63 5.97 22.61
N ILE A 56 -0.45 6.59 23.07
CA ILE A 56 -1.62 6.92 22.25
C ILE A 56 -1.57 8.33 21.67
N GLN A 57 -0.56 9.10 22.06
CA GLN A 57 -0.42 10.50 21.64
C GLN A 57 -0.12 10.57 20.14
N PRO A 58 -0.73 11.51 19.41
CA PRO A 58 -0.39 11.79 18.03
C PRO A 58 1.09 12.10 17.87
N SER A 59 1.67 11.60 16.80
CA SER A 59 3.06 11.87 16.45
C SER A 59 3.27 11.68 14.96
N GLN A 60 4.24 12.41 14.39
CA GLN A 60 4.66 12.28 12.99
C GLN A 60 6.07 11.69 12.90
N SER A 61 6.40 10.77 13.81
CA SER A 61 7.74 10.20 13.95
C SER A 61 8.07 9.06 12.96
N ASP A 62 7.09 8.53 12.24
CA ASP A 62 7.28 7.44 11.28
C ASP A 62 7.65 7.91 9.86
N TYR A 63 7.91 9.20 9.68
CA TYR A 63 8.24 9.78 8.38
C TYR A 63 9.40 9.05 7.68
N TRP A 64 10.48 8.81 8.40
CA TRP A 64 11.65 8.11 7.86
C TRP A 64 11.37 6.64 7.57
N GLN A 65 10.58 5.96 8.39
CA GLN A 65 10.15 4.60 8.12
C GLN A 65 9.34 4.53 6.81
N ALA A 66 8.39 5.44 6.63
CA ALA A 66 7.53 5.46 5.44
C ALA A 66 8.30 5.83 4.17
N THR A 67 9.23 6.80 4.24
CA THR A 67 9.87 7.37 3.05
C THR A 67 11.25 6.80 2.73
N ARG A 68 11.92 6.16 3.71
CA ARG A 68 13.30 5.68 3.58
C ARG A 68 13.48 4.22 3.87
N ALA A 69 12.63 3.63 4.72
CA ALA A 69 12.77 2.26 5.16
C ALA A 69 11.43 1.55 5.35
N PRO A 70 10.54 1.55 4.33
CA PRO A 70 9.25 0.87 4.44
C PRO A 70 9.39 -0.66 4.40
N GLY A 71 10.57 -1.18 4.13
CA GLY A 71 10.92 -2.61 4.06
C GLY A 71 12.43 -2.78 3.88
N HIS A 72 12.85 -3.74 3.06
CA HIS A 72 14.25 -4.01 2.75
C HIS A 72 14.51 -3.89 1.23
N GLY A 73 15.79 -3.72 0.85
CA GLY A 73 16.27 -3.74 -0.54
C GLY A 73 15.80 -2.53 -1.35
N ASP A 74 16.45 -1.40 -1.29
CA ASP A 74 16.21 -0.16 -2.09
C ASP A 74 14.74 0.15 -2.41
N LEU A 75 13.84 -0.33 -1.56
CA LEU A 75 12.41 -0.21 -1.73
C LEU A 75 11.94 1.23 -1.62
N HIS A 76 11.23 1.68 -2.63
CA HIS A 76 10.49 2.94 -2.62
C HIS A 76 9.00 2.65 -2.80
N ILE A 77 8.17 3.43 -2.14
CA ILE A 77 6.70 3.39 -2.27
C ILE A 77 6.14 4.79 -2.40
N LEU A 78 4.92 4.90 -2.91
CA LEU A 78 4.19 6.16 -2.90
C LEU A 78 3.72 6.49 -1.48
N VAL A 79 4.02 7.71 -1.01
CA VAL A 79 3.60 8.15 0.33
C VAL A 79 2.76 9.41 0.21
N PHE A 80 1.56 9.39 0.78
CA PHE A 80 0.62 10.51 0.84
C PHE A 80 0.39 10.89 2.29
N ALA A 81 0.56 12.16 2.63
CA ALA A 81 0.37 12.68 3.98
C ALA A 81 -0.78 13.68 4.01
N PRO A 82 -1.98 13.28 4.45
CA PRO A 82 -3.14 14.17 4.53
C PRO A 82 -2.99 15.20 5.63
N SER A 83 -3.54 16.40 5.41
CA SER A 83 -3.60 17.51 6.37
C SER A 83 -4.99 17.72 6.97
N SER A 84 -6.03 17.04 6.45
CA SER A 84 -7.41 17.12 6.90
C SER A 84 -8.14 15.79 6.74
N VAL A 85 -9.29 15.64 7.39
CA VAL A 85 -10.12 14.45 7.26
C VAL A 85 -10.66 14.31 5.83
N GLN A 86 -11.06 15.41 5.19
CA GLN A 86 -11.48 15.42 3.78
C GLN A 86 -10.34 14.92 2.88
N GLU A 87 -9.15 15.47 3.04
CA GLU A 87 -8.00 15.06 2.23
C GLU A 87 -7.64 13.59 2.46
N MET A 88 -7.76 13.07 3.70
CA MET A 88 -7.54 11.66 3.98
C MET A 88 -8.49 10.76 3.18
N VAL A 89 -9.78 11.14 3.08
CA VAL A 89 -10.77 10.40 2.30
C VAL A 89 -10.46 10.47 0.80
N ASP A 90 -10.14 11.65 0.29
CA ASP A 90 -9.82 11.86 -1.14
C ASP A 90 -8.54 11.10 -1.55
N LEU A 91 -7.54 11.08 -0.67
CA LEU A 91 -6.28 10.40 -0.92
C LEU A 91 -6.41 8.87 -0.92
N VAL A 92 -7.40 8.26 -0.26
CA VAL A 92 -7.61 6.81 -0.33
C VAL A 92 -7.87 6.37 -1.76
N GLY A 93 -8.81 7.02 -2.45
CA GLY A 93 -9.12 6.74 -3.85
C GLY A 93 -7.89 6.95 -4.74
N ARG A 94 -7.24 8.10 -4.59
CA ARG A 94 -6.03 8.46 -5.35
C ARG A 94 -4.87 7.49 -5.10
N ALA A 95 -4.71 7.00 -3.86
CA ALA A 95 -3.67 6.02 -3.54
C ALA A 95 -3.89 4.70 -4.25
N PHE A 96 -5.14 4.22 -4.33
CA PHE A 96 -5.48 3.04 -5.11
C PHE A 96 -5.20 3.22 -6.60
N ASP A 97 -5.61 4.36 -7.18
CA ASP A 97 -5.39 4.64 -8.60
C ASP A 97 -3.89 4.68 -8.92
N LYS A 98 -3.11 5.37 -8.09
CA LYS A 98 -1.66 5.46 -8.29
C LYS A 98 -0.93 4.15 -8.00
N ALA A 99 -1.38 3.37 -7.02
CA ALA A 99 -0.83 2.05 -6.78
C ALA A 99 -1.06 1.12 -7.99
N ASP A 100 -2.25 1.15 -8.59
CA ASP A 100 -2.56 0.37 -9.80
C ASP A 100 -1.75 0.85 -11.02
N GLU A 101 -1.63 2.17 -11.20
CA GLU A 101 -0.90 2.80 -12.32
C GLU A 101 0.58 2.42 -12.31
N TYR A 102 1.23 2.50 -11.16
CA TYR A 102 2.65 2.23 -10.99
C TYR A 102 2.94 0.79 -10.55
N ARG A 103 1.92 -0.03 -10.30
CA ARG A 103 2.03 -1.40 -9.81
C ARG A 103 2.95 -1.54 -8.60
N MET A 104 2.72 -0.69 -7.60
CA MET A 104 3.51 -0.63 -6.38
C MET A 104 2.65 -0.31 -5.17
N PRO A 105 3.08 -0.64 -3.95
CA PRO A 105 2.37 -0.23 -2.74
C PRO A 105 2.32 1.29 -2.60
N ALA A 106 1.21 1.80 -2.08
CA ALA A 106 1.05 3.18 -1.67
C ALA A 106 0.73 3.26 -0.18
N MET A 107 1.29 4.23 0.52
CA MET A 107 1.03 4.46 1.94
C MET A 107 0.33 5.80 2.16
N ILE A 108 -0.73 5.77 2.97
CA ILE A 108 -1.30 6.98 3.56
C ILE A 108 -0.70 7.12 4.96
N LEU A 109 0.07 8.18 5.14
CA LEU A 109 0.79 8.49 6.37
C LEU A 109 -0.02 9.53 7.15
N ALA A 110 -1.03 9.09 7.88
CA ALA A 110 -1.82 9.91 8.78
C ALA A 110 -1.25 9.87 10.21
N ASP A 111 -1.82 10.62 11.10
CA ASP A 111 -1.47 10.59 12.52
C ASP A 111 -2.71 10.42 13.41
N GLY A 112 -2.47 10.18 14.70
CA GLY A 112 -3.54 9.98 15.67
C GLY A 112 -4.41 11.22 15.90
N MET A 113 -3.97 12.42 15.52
CA MET A 113 -4.79 13.62 15.60
C MET A 113 -5.86 13.58 14.50
N LEU A 114 -5.46 13.37 13.25
CA LEU A 114 -6.41 13.19 12.14
C LEU A 114 -7.36 12.02 12.38
N GLY A 115 -6.87 10.92 12.96
CA GLY A 115 -7.69 9.76 13.28
C GLY A 115 -8.74 9.99 14.34
N GLN A 116 -8.63 11.05 15.15
CA GLN A 116 -9.57 11.44 16.22
C GLN A 116 -10.39 12.68 15.87
N MET A 117 -10.00 13.44 14.82
CA MET A 117 -10.73 14.63 14.40
C MET A 117 -12.09 14.26 13.81
N MET A 118 -13.05 15.13 14.04
CA MET A 118 -14.36 15.06 13.43
C MET A 118 -14.56 16.30 12.56
N GLU A 119 -14.65 16.10 11.26
CA GLU A 119 -14.90 17.13 10.27
C GLU A 119 -16.01 16.67 9.31
N PRO A 120 -16.80 17.59 8.76
CA PRO A 120 -17.74 17.24 7.69
C PRO A 120 -16.97 16.77 6.46
N VAL A 121 -17.38 15.63 5.91
CA VAL A 121 -16.77 15.04 4.72
C VAL A 121 -17.78 15.00 3.60
N THR A 122 -17.38 15.46 2.42
CA THR A 122 -18.17 15.38 1.19
C THR A 122 -17.65 14.23 0.33
N PHE A 123 -18.49 13.24 0.07
CA PHE A 123 -18.19 12.18 -0.89
C PHE A 123 -18.64 12.60 -2.28
N LYS A 124 -17.78 12.49 -3.25
CA LYS A 124 -18.12 12.69 -4.66
C LYS A 124 -18.83 11.45 -5.20
N VAL A 125 -20.12 11.39 -4.96
CA VAL A 125 -20.96 10.28 -5.42
C VAL A 125 -21.02 10.30 -6.95
N GLY A 126 -20.58 9.22 -7.59
CA GLY A 126 -20.53 9.09 -9.06
C GLY A 126 -19.11 9.05 -9.63
N GLU A 127 -18.08 9.41 -8.88
CA GLU A 127 -16.67 9.26 -9.27
C GLU A 127 -16.07 7.92 -8.82
N ILE A 128 -16.84 7.05 -8.16
CA ILE A 128 -16.38 5.73 -7.76
C ILE A 128 -16.30 4.86 -9.02
N GLN A 129 -15.09 4.71 -9.52
CA GLN A 129 -14.83 3.77 -10.61
C GLN A 129 -14.77 2.35 -10.05
N HIS A 130 -15.59 1.47 -10.58
CA HIS A 130 -15.47 0.04 -10.33
C HIS A 130 -14.30 -0.51 -11.17
N HIS A 131 -13.26 -0.98 -10.50
CA HIS A 131 -12.14 -1.64 -11.15
C HIS A 131 -12.33 -3.15 -11.07
N ASP A 132 -12.55 -3.78 -12.21
CA ASP A 132 -12.66 -5.24 -12.29
C ASP A 132 -11.25 -5.86 -12.29
N ALA A 133 -11.08 -6.90 -11.47
CA ALA A 133 -9.85 -7.69 -11.45
C ALA A 133 -9.55 -8.34 -12.81
N SER A 134 -10.56 -8.57 -13.67
CA SER A 134 -10.37 -9.08 -15.02
C SER A 134 -9.66 -8.12 -15.97
N GLU A 135 -9.65 -6.82 -15.66
CA GLU A 135 -8.94 -5.79 -16.43
C GLU A 135 -7.43 -5.79 -16.17
N LYS A 136 -6.97 -6.54 -15.17
CA LYS A 136 -5.56 -6.64 -14.79
C LYS A 136 -4.92 -7.88 -15.42
N PRO A 137 -4.20 -7.75 -16.56
CA PRO A 137 -3.69 -8.89 -17.32
C PRO A 137 -2.63 -9.71 -16.57
N TRP A 138 -2.00 -9.11 -15.57
CA TRP A 138 -0.98 -9.73 -14.73
C TRP A 138 -1.57 -10.54 -13.55
N ALA A 139 -2.85 -10.36 -13.23
CA ALA A 139 -3.47 -10.94 -12.05
C ALA A 139 -3.57 -12.48 -12.11
N THR A 140 -3.43 -13.11 -10.94
CA THR A 140 -3.56 -14.58 -10.78
C THR A 140 -5.00 -15.00 -10.51
N ASN A 141 -5.94 -14.42 -11.23
CA ASN A 141 -7.39 -14.64 -11.11
C ASN A 141 -7.93 -15.80 -11.94
N GLY A 142 -7.06 -16.72 -12.35
CA GLY A 142 -7.38 -17.81 -13.25
C GLY A 142 -7.22 -17.43 -14.72
N HIS A 143 -6.98 -18.41 -15.57
CA HIS A 143 -6.75 -18.18 -17.01
C HIS A 143 -7.83 -18.81 -17.92
N GLY A 144 -8.68 -19.71 -17.37
CA GLY A 144 -9.77 -20.35 -18.10
C GLY A 144 -9.34 -20.98 -19.44
N ASN A 145 -8.09 -21.40 -19.57
CA ASN A 145 -7.44 -21.85 -20.82
C ASN A 145 -7.42 -20.81 -21.95
N LYS A 146 -7.65 -19.52 -21.64
CA LYS A 146 -7.70 -18.44 -22.64
C LYS A 146 -6.37 -17.66 -22.76
N ARG A 147 -5.45 -17.85 -21.82
CA ARG A 147 -4.13 -17.21 -21.78
C ARG A 147 -3.12 -18.10 -21.07
N ARG A 148 -1.85 -17.72 -21.11
CA ARG A 148 -0.80 -18.36 -20.29
C ARG A 148 -1.02 -18.10 -18.81
N HIS A 149 -0.44 -18.94 -17.95
CA HIS A 149 -0.40 -18.72 -16.51
C HIS A 149 0.35 -17.44 -16.19
N ASN A 150 -0.20 -16.61 -15.30
CA ASN A 150 0.54 -15.53 -14.67
C ASN A 150 1.28 -16.07 -13.45
N ILE A 151 2.48 -15.58 -13.26
CA ILE A 151 3.32 -15.89 -12.10
C ILE A 151 3.59 -14.57 -11.38
N VAL A 152 3.29 -14.53 -10.12
CA VAL A 152 3.59 -13.42 -9.22
C VAL A 152 4.61 -13.93 -8.21
N ASN A 153 5.81 -13.39 -8.24
CA ASN A 153 6.86 -13.73 -7.30
C ASN A 153 7.82 -12.53 -7.13
N SER A 154 8.63 -12.57 -6.09
CA SER A 154 9.67 -11.58 -5.80
C SER A 154 11.07 -12.20 -5.76
N LEU A 155 11.23 -13.39 -6.34
CA LEU A 155 12.53 -14.07 -6.43
C LEU A 155 13.17 -13.74 -7.78
N TYR A 156 14.27 -13.04 -7.74
CA TYR A 156 15.10 -12.70 -8.90
C TYR A 156 16.46 -13.38 -8.73
N LEU A 157 16.77 -14.33 -9.61
CA LEU A 157 18.03 -15.10 -9.57
C LEU A 157 19.18 -14.42 -10.32
N GLN A 158 18.85 -13.48 -11.21
CA GLN A 158 19.83 -12.72 -11.99
C GLN A 158 19.88 -11.28 -11.49
N ALA A 159 21.08 -10.76 -11.30
CA ALA A 159 21.30 -9.42 -10.78
C ALA A 159 20.71 -8.33 -11.68
N GLU A 160 20.77 -8.54 -12.98
CA GLU A 160 20.26 -7.61 -13.99
C GLU A 160 18.74 -7.46 -13.96
N GLU A 161 18.02 -8.51 -13.57
CA GLU A 161 16.56 -8.45 -13.40
C GLU A 161 16.20 -7.64 -12.16
N LEU A 162 16.94 -7.82 -11.08
CA LEU A 162 16.75 -7.09 -9.84
C LEU A 162 17.10 -5.60 -10.00
N GLU A 163 18.18 -5.30 -10.74
CA GLU A 163 18.58 -3.93 -11.07
C GLU A 163 17.47 -3.18 -11.82
N ARG A 164 16.84 -3.83 -12.81
CA ARG A 164 15.72 -3.25 -13.56
C ARG A 164 14.49 -2.95 -12.70
N LEU A 165 14.28 -3.70 -11.62
CA LEU A 165 13.19 -3.44 -10.70
C LEU A 165 13.44 -2.17 -9.89
N ASN A 166 14.71 -1.85 -9.60
CA ASN A 166 15.12 -0.76 -8.72
C ASN A 166 15.40 0.56 -9.46
N ILE A 167 15.40 0.57 -10.78
CA ILE A 167 15.58 1.75 -11.63
C ILE A 167 14.23 2.24 -12.16
#